data_7397cc66230aec8f42aafc92f52df245
#
_entry.id   7397cc66230aec8f42aafc92f52df245
#
_cell.length_a   1.000
_cell.length_b   1.000
_cell.length_c   1.000
_cell.angle_alpha   90.00
_cell.angle_beta   90.00
_cell.angle_gamma   90.00
#
_symmetry.space_group_name_H-M   'P 1'
#
loop_
_entity.id
_entity.type
_entity.pdbx_description
1 polymer ?
#
loop_
_entity_poly.entity_id
_entity_poly.type
_entity_poly.pdbx_seq_one_letter_code
_entity_poly.pdbx_strand_id
1 'polypeptide(L)'
;AKSPGHFNGVCQVVSRLFDIVNPTRAYFGEKDWQQIAVIKQLVKYLNSDVQIVECHIVRDEDGLAKSSRNTLLSADERAIAPNIYKALKASVEFAKNHTVQETHDKVVSGINAVEGLEVEYFQIVDGDSLQDVASWEDSAYVVGCITVYCGKTPIRLIDHIKYKG
;
A
#
# COMPACT_ATOMS: atom_id res chain seq x y z
N ALA A 1 -9.91 -8.87 -4.82
CA ALA A 1 -9.06 -8.04 -5.69
C ALA A 1 -9.94 -7.38 -6.76
N LYS A 2 -9.98 -6.03 -6.79
CA LYS A 2 -10.80 -5.26 -7.76
C LYS A 2 -10.19 -5.18 -9.17
N SER A 3 -9.08 -5.84 -9.43
CA SER A 3 -8.44 -5.89 -10.75
C SER A 3 -8.03 -7.33 -11.07
N PRO A 4 -9.01 -8.22 -11.38
CA PRO A 4 -8.69 -9.57 -11.84
C PRO A 4 -7.88 -9.47 -13.13
N GLY A 5 -6.72 -10.14 -13.17
CA GLY A 5 -5.78 -10.11 -14.29
C GLY A 5 -4.63 -9.10 -14.18
N HIS A 6 -4.74 -8.03 -13.40
CA HIS A 6 -3.63 -7.07 -13.24
C HIS A 6 -2.36 -7.73 -12.68
N PHE A 7 -2.48 -8.46 -11.57
CA PHE A 7 -1.34 -9.16 -10.98
C PHE A 7 -0.81 -10.29 -11.84
N ASN A 8 -1.66 -10.96 -12.63
CA ASN A 8 -1.21 -11.94 -13.63
C ASN A 8 -0.32 -11.27 -14.68
N GLY A 9 -0.70 -10.10 -15.18
CA GLY A 9 0.13 -9.32 -16.11
C GLY A 9 1.45 -8.89 -15.48
N VAL A 10 1.44 -8.41 -14.23
CA VAL A 10 2.66 -8.08 -13.48
C VAL A 10 3.57 -9.29 -13.34
N CYS A 11 3.02 -10.45 -12.93
CA CYS A 11 3.79 -11.68 -12.80
C CYS A 11 4.43 -12.12 -14.12
N GLN A 12 3.68 -12.07 -15.23
CA GLN A 12 4.21 -12.42 -16.55
C GLN A 12 5.36 -11.51 -16.99
N VAL A 13 5.22 -10.21 -16.82
CA VAL A 13 6.27 -9.24 -17.19
C VAL A 13 7.49 -9.39 -16.30
N VAL A 14 7.32 -9.48 -14.99
CA VAL A 14 8.43 -9.59 -14.04
C VAL A 14 9.16 -10.92 -14.19
N SER A 15 8.44 -12.03 -14.36
CA SER A 15 9.03 -13.35 -14.66
C SER A 15 9.91 -13.27 -15.90
N ARG A 16 9.41 -12.66 -16.97
CA ARG A 16 10.18 -12.51 -18.22
C ARG A 16 11.42 -11.64 -18.04
N LEU A 17 11.31 -10.58 -17.25
CA LEU A 17 12.48 -9.74 -16.92
C LEU A 17 13.53 -10.52 -16.11
N PHE A 18 13.10 -11.33 -15.16
CA PHE A 18 14.02 -12.19 -14.40
C PHE A 18 14.72 -13.21 -15.28
N ASP A 19 14.02 -13.82 -16.23
CA ASP A 19 14.61 -14.76 -17.21
C ASP A 19 15.67 -14.09 -18.08
N ILE A 20 15.41 -12.85 -18.54
CA ILE A 20 16.31 -12.13 -19.45
C ILE A 20 17.53 -11.57 -18.70
N VAL A 21 17.31 -10.95 -17.54
CA VAL A 21 18.35 -10.21 -16.80
C VAL A 21 19.14 -11.13 -15.85
N ASN A 22 18.47 -12.19 -15.36
CA ASN A 22 18.98 -13.09 -14.33
C ASN A 22 19.61 -12.35 -13.12
N PRO A 23 18.86 -11.45 -12.45
CA PRO A 23 19.42 -10.58 -11.44
C PRO A 23 19.63 -11.33 -10.11
N THR A 24 20.67 -10.98 -9.35
CA THR A 24 20.82 -11.44 -7.98
C THR A 24 19.80 -10.78 -7.04
N ARG A 25 19.46 -9.51 -7.30
CA ARG A 25 18.53 -8.71 -6.49
C ARG A 25 17.58 -7.93 -7.39
N ALA A 26 16.32 -7.83 -6.95
CA ALA A 26 15.31 -6.98 -7.56
C ALA A 26 14.69 -6.05 -6.51
N TYR A 27 14.64 -4.76 -6.82
CA TYR A 27 14.24 -3.70 -5.89
C TYR A 27 12.83 -3.23 -6.20
N PHE A 28 11.94 -3.24 -5.20
CA PHE A 28 10.54 -2.83 -5.32
C PHE A 28 10.19 -1.80 -4.26
N GLY A 29 9.50 -0.73 -4.67
CA GLY A 29 9.05 0.31 -3.75
C GLY A 29 7.85 -0.15 -2.92
N GLU A 30 7.92 0.02 -1.60
CA GLU A 30 6.89 -0.38 -0.62
C GLU A 30 5.53 0.30 -0.84
N LYS A 31 5.47 1.37 -1.61
CA LYS A 31 4.22 2.09 -1.88
C LYS A 31 3.11 1.18 -2.42
N ASP A 32 3.46 0.27 -3.30
CA ASP A 32 2.54 -0.78 -3.80
C ASP A 32 2.84 -2.10 -3.08
N TRP A 33 2.46 -2.18 -1.81
CA TRP A 33 2.71 -3.34 -0.96
C TRP A 33 2.16 -4.63 -1.54
N GLN A 34 0.94 -4.58 -2.09
CA GLN A 34 0.32 -5.76 -2.70
C GLN A 34 1.15 -6.30 -3.86
N GLN A 35 1.77 -5.43 -4.65
CA GLN A 35 2.66 -5.86 -5.73
C GLN A 35 3.89 -6.61 -5.18
N ILE A 36 4.51 -6.09 -4.11
CA ILE A 36 5.67 -6.75 -3.48
C ILE A 36 5.30 -8.15 -2.98
N ALA A 37 4.18 -8.29 -2.26
CA ALA A 37 3.73 -9.58 -1.77
C ALA A 37 3.48 -10.57 -2.91
N VAL A 38 2.85 -10.13 -4.01
CA VAL A 38 2.66 -10.97 -5.20
C VAL A 38 3.99 -11.37 -5.84
N ILE A 39 4.95 -10.46 -5.96
CA ILE A 39 6.28 -10.76 -6.54
C ILE A 39 7.07 -11.73 -5.64
N LYS A 40 7.00 -11.60 -4.32
CA LYS A 40 7.60 -12.57 -3.38
C LYS A 40 7.02 -13.97 -3.58
N GLN A 41 5.70 -14.10 -3.79
CA GLN A 41 5.06 -15.38 -4.09
C GLN A 41 5.49 -15.91 -5.46
N LEU A 42 5.62 -15.04 -6.46
CA LEU A 42 6.13 -15.42 -7.79
C LEU A 42 7.53 -16.02 -7.71
N VAL A 43 8.46 -15.38 -6.98
CA VAL A 43 9.83 -15.87 -6.79
C VAL A 43 9.84 -17.26 -6.16
N LYS A 44 8.99 -17.48 -5.12
CA LYS A 44 8.81 -18.80 -4.51
C LYS A 44 8.27 -19.84 -5.50
N TYR A 45 7.24 -19.46 -6.26
CA TYR A 45 6.62 -20.34 -7.25
C TYR A 45 7.59 -20.76 -8.37
N LEU A 46 8.45 -19.84 -8.81
CA LEU A 46 9.46 -20.10 -9.85
C LEU A 46 10.72 -20.82 -9.31
N ASN A 47 10.81 -21.07 -8.00
CA ASN A 47 12.05 -21.52 -7.34
C ASN A 47 13.27 -20.69 -7.75
N SER A 48 13.09 -19.37 -7.84
CA SER A 48 14.13 -18.43 -8.27
C SER A 48 14.96 -17.97 -7.08
N ASP A 49 16.29 -17.83 -7.28
CA ASP A 49 17.23 -17.33 -6.28
C ASP A 49 17.25 -15.80 -6.16
N VAL A 50 16.42 -15.10 -6.93
CA VAL A 50 16.33 -13.63 -6.91
C VAL A 50 15.87 -13.14 -5.53
N GLN A 51 16.69 -12.29 -4.92
CA GLN A 51 16.36 -11.64 -3.66
C GLN A 51 15.50 -10.41 -3.91
N ILE A 52 14.29 -10.38 -3.34
CA ILE A 52 13.43 -9.19 -3.40
C ILE A 52 13.83 -8.23 -2.28
N VAL A 53 14.21 -7.01 -2.67
CA VAL A 53 14.59 -5.94 -1.73
C VAL A 53 13.48 -4.90 -1.73
N GLU A 54 12.90 -4.68 -0.56
CA GLU A 54 11.88 -3.65 -0.33
C GLU A 54 12.57 -2.29 -0.15
N CYS A 55 12.11 -1.30 -0.92
CA CYS A 55 12.60 0.07 -0.82
C CYS A 55 11.55 0.93 -0.13
N HIS A 56 11.95 1.64 0.93
CA HIS A 56 11.04 2.52 1.66
C HIS A 56 10.36 3.55 0.77
N ILE A 57 9.13 3.90 1.12
CA ILE A 57 8.38 4.94 0.42
C ILE A 57 9.14 6.27 0.51
N VAL A 58 9.38 6.88 -0.65
CA VAL A 58 9.81 8.26 -0.72
C VAL A 58 8.59 9.16 -0.62
N ARG A 59 8.61 10.10 0.31
CA ARG A 59 7.54 11.06 0.57
C ARG A 59 8.00 12.47 0.31
N ASP A 60 7.05 13.35 0.03
CA ASP A 60 7.26 14.79 0.08
C ASP A 60 7.33 15.24 1.56
N GLU A 61 7.79 16.48 1.81
CA GLU A 61 7.97 17.02 3.18
C GLU A 61 6.69 16.99 4.01
N ASP A 62 5.52 17.09 3.36
CA ASP A 62 4.19 17.03 3.99
C ASP A 62 3.68 15.61 4.22
N GLY A 63 4.47 14.59 3.82
CA GLY A 63 4.19 13.17 4.02
C GLY A 63 3.50 12.48 2.84
N LEU A 64 3.08 13.19 1.79
CA LEU A 64 2.46 12.56 0.63
C LEU A 64 3.44 11.62 -0.07
N ALA A 65 3.02 10.37 -0.30
CA ALA A 65 3.81 9.40 -1.04
C ALA A 65 4.06 9.88 -2.49
N LYS A 66 5.31 9.91 -2.93
CA LYS A 66 5.66 10.34 -4.29
C LYS A 66 5.04 9.44 -5.35
N SER A 67 4.40 10.06 -6.34
CA SER A 67 3.74 9.38 -7.45
C SER A 67 3.69 10.30 -8.67
N SER A 68 3.80 9.72 -9.87
CA SER A 68 3.51 10.47 -11.10
C SER A 68 2.06 10.97 -11.15
N ARG A 69 1.14 10.31 -10.44
CA ARG A 69 -0.26 10.76 -10.33
C ARG A 69 -0.41 12.07 -9.55
N ASN A 70 0.54 12.42 -8.69
CA ASN A 70 0.49 13.68 -7.95
C ASN A 70 0.54 14.92 -8.87
N THR A 71 1.11 14.79 -10.07
CA THR A 71 1.15 15.86 -11.07
C THR A 71 -0.22 16.15 -11.70
N LEU A 72 -1.19 15.26 -11.51
CA LEU A 72 -2.57 15.42 -12.00
C LEU A 72 -3.47 16.15 -11.00
N LEU A 73 -3.01 16.32 -9.75
CA LEU A 73 -3.75 17.01 -8.70
C LEU A 73 -3.74 18.53 -8.95
N SER A 74 -4.89 19.16 -8.80
CA SER A 74 -4.96 20.64 -8.68
C SER A 74 -4.26 21.10 -7.40
N ALA A 75 -4.03 22.39 -7.24
CA ALA A 75 -3.40 22.94 -6.04
C ALA A 75 -4.20 22.60 -4.76
N ASP A 76 -5.53 22.70 -4.82
CA ASP A 76 -6.41 22.39 -3.69
C ASP A 76 -6.39 20.88 -3.35
N GLU A 77 -6.48 20.03 -4.36
CA GLU A 77 -6.38 18.57 -4.21
C GLU A 77 -5.01 18.17 -3.66
N ARG A 78 -3.92 18.78 -4.13
CA ARG A 78 -2.57 18.54 -3.62
C ARG A 78 -2.45 18.95 -2.15
N ALA A 79 -3.13 20.01 -1.73
CA ALA A 79 -3.10 20.48 -0.34
C ALA A 79 -3.82 19.53 0.62
N ILE A 80 -4.87 18.83 0.20
CA ILE A 80 -5.62 17.89 1.03
C ILE A 80 -5.05 16.47 0.99
N ALA A 81 -4.38 16.05 -0.09
CA ALA A 81 -3.86 14.70 -0.28
C ALA A 81 -2.95 14.19 0.88
N PRO A 82 -2.12 15.01 1.55
CA PRO A 82 -1.30 14.58 2.69
C PRO A 82 -2.09 14.08 3.91
N ASN A 83 -3.40 14.39 3.99
CA ASN A 83 -4.25 13.88 5.08
C ASN A 83 -4.36 12.35 5.05
N ILE A 84 -4.14 11.72 3.91
CA ILE A 84 -4.07 10.25 3.80
C ILE A 84 -2.97 9.72 4.72
N TYR A 85 -1.74 10.19 4.55
CA TYR A 85 -0.62 9.73 5.37
C TYR A 85 -0.74 10.19 6.83
N LYS A 86 -1.27 11.38 7.09
CA LYS A 86 -1.51 11.86 8.47
C LYS A 86 -2.45 10.90 9.22
N ALA A 87 -3.54 10.47 8.58
CA ALA A 87 -4.48 9.51 9.16
C ALA A 87 -3.82 8.15 9.39
N LEU A 88 -3.08 7.63 8.40
CA LEU A 88 -2.35 6.38 8.53
C LEU A 88 -1.31 6.43 9.66
N LYS A 89 -0.52 7.50 9.72
CA LYS A 89 0.51 7.67 10.78
C LYS A 89 -0.12 7.75 12.16
N ALA A 90 -1.20 8.51 12.32
CA ALA A 90 -1.92 8.61 13.59
C ALA A 90 -2.55 7.28 14.01
N SER A 91 -2.95 6.44 13.06
CA SER A 91 -3.56 5.14 13.35
C SER A 91 -2.59 4.14 13.98
N VAL A 92 -1.27 4.28 13.77
CA VAL A 92 -0.26 3.40 14.38
C VAL A 92 -0.25 3.55 15.91
N GLU A 93 -0.33 4.79 16.40
CA GLU A 93 -0.41 5.02 17.84
C GLU A 93 -1.77 4.59 18.41
N PHE A 94 -2.84 4.85 17.66
CA PHE A 94 -4.20 4.44 18.03
C PHE A 94 -4.32 2.90 18.17
N ALA A 95 -3.71 2.16 17.26
CA ALA A 95 -3.72 0.70 17.22
C ALA A 95 -3.14 0.04 18.49
N LYS A 96 -2.29 0.74 19.25
CA LYS A 96 -1.68 0.20 20.49
C LYS A 96 -2.71 -0.14 21.57
N ASN A 97 -3.85 0.55 21.57
CA ASN A 97 -4.88 0.42 22.60
C ASN A 97 -6.26 0.07 22.03
N HIS A 98 -6.34 -0.22 20.73
CA HIS A 98 -7.60 -0.45 20.04
C HIS A 98 -7.51 -1.68 19.14
N THR A 99 -8.65 -2.27 18.82
CA THR A 99 -8.75 -3.42 17.92
C THR A 99 -8.40 -3.06 16.48
N VAL A 100 -8.17 -4.09 15.66
CA VAL A 100 -7.97 -3.95 14.22
C VAL A 100 -9.16 -3.23 13.57
N GLN A 101 -10.41 -3.63 13.95
CA GLN A 101 -11.63 -3.03 13.40
C GLN A 101 -11.78 -1.56 13.78
N GLU A 102 -11.55 -1.21 15.05
CA GLU A 102 -11.60 0.20 15.50
C GLU A 102 -10.55 1.05 14.79
N THR A 103 -9.36 0.50 14.57
CA THR A 103 -8.28 1.17 13.84
C THR A 103 -8.64 1.37 12.37
N HIS A 104 -9.22 0.35 11.73
CA HIS A 104 -9.74 0.43 10.38
C HIS A 104 -10.78 1.56 10.25
N ASP A 105 -11.80 1.56 11.11
CA ASP A 105 -12.90 2.52 11.05
C ASP A 105 -12.42 3.96 11.34
N LYS A 106 -11.44 4.11 12.23
CA LYS A 106 -10.79 5.39 12.52
C LYS A 106 -10.10 5.98 11.29
N VAL A 107 -9.36 5.15 10.53
CA VAL A 107 -8.67 5.59 9.32
C VAL A 107 -9.69 5.99 8.24
N VAL A 108 -10.65 5.11 7.97
CA VAL A 108 -11.66 5.34 6.92
C VAL A 108 -12.49 6.58 7.21
N SER A 109 -13.02 6.69 8.44
CA SER A 109 -13.84 7.85 8.82
C SER A 109 -13.02 9.16 8.83
N GLY A 110 -11.77 9.12 9.30
CA GLY A 110 -10.90 10.28 9.35
C GLY A 110 -10.54 10.82 7.98
N ILE A 111 -10.31 9.95 7.00
CA ILE A 111 -10.01 10.36 5.63
C ILE A 111 -11.28 10.85 4.93
N ASN A 112 -12.40 10.12 5.06
CA ASN A 112 -13.67 10.51 4.44
C ASN A 112 -14.28 11.80 5.02
N ALA A 113 -13.84 12.23 6.21
CA ALA A 113 -14.22 13.54 6.77
C ALA A 113 -13.53 14.72 6.07
N VAL A 114 -12.49 14.47 5.27
CA VAL A 114 -11.82 15.52 4.48
C VAL A 114 -12.54 15.68 3.16
N GLU A 115 -13.14 16.85 2.94
CA GLU A 115 -13.81 17.14 1.66
C GLU A 115 -12.86 16.96 0.48
N GLY A 116 -13.28 16.18 -0.52
CA GLY A 116 -12.48 15.84 -1.69
C GLY A 116 -11.63 14.58 -1.56
N LEU A 117 -11.68 13.87 -0.43
CA LEU A 117 -11.09 12.54 -0.27
C LEU A 117 -12.19 11.47 -0.08
N GLU A 118 -12.04 10.35 -0.76
CA GLU A 118 -12.93 9.19 -0.63
C GLU A 118 -12.11 7.90 -0.58
N VAL A 119 -12.24 7.14 0.50
CA VAL A 119 -11.56 5.85 0.62
C VAL A 119 -12.24 4.82 -0.29
N GLU A 120 -11.52 4.33 -1.29
CA GLU A 120 -11.98 3.20 -2.12
C GLU A 120 -11.95 1.89 -1.33
N TYR A 121 -10.83 1.64 -0.66
CA TYR A 121 -10.68 0.57 0.31
C TYR A 121 -9.53 0.87 1.28
N PHE A 122 -9.63 0.32 2.47
CA PHE A 122 -8.54 0.18 3.42
C PHE A 122 -8.60 -1.23 3.97
N GLN A 123 -7.49 -1.95 3.97
CA GLN A 123 -7.39 -3.31 4.47
C GLN A 123 -6.18 -3.43 5.38
N ILE A 124 -6.37 -4.05 6.53
CA ILE A 124 -5.30 -4.39 7.47
C ILE A 124 -5.06 -5.89 7.32
N VAL A 125 -3.86 -6.24 6.84
CA VAL A 125 -3.55 -7.59 6.36
C VAL A 125 -2.21 -8.07 6.91
N ASP A 126 -2.01 -9.38 6.87
CA ASP A 126 -0.67 -9.98 6.96
C ASP A 126 0.18 -9.53 5.78
N GLY A 127 1.37 -9.02 6.06
CA GLY A 127 2.22 -8.37 5.06
C GLY A 127 2.80 -9.30 4.00
N ASP A 128 2.85 -10.59 4.25
CA ASP A 128 3.38 -11.58 3.32
C ASP A 128 2.29 -12.32 2.53
N SER A 129 1.20 -12.70 3.19
CA SER A 129 0.11 -13.49 2.57
C SER A 129 -1.02 -12.63 2.00
N LEU A 130 -1.13 -11.38 2.43
CA LEU A 130 -2.24 -10.46 2.14
C LEU A 130 -3.60 -10.97 2.66
N GLN A 131 -3.61 -11.90 3.61
CA GLN A 131 -4.83 -12.34 4.28
C GLN A 131 -5.26 -11.29 5.30
N ASP A 132 -6.56 -11.04 5.38
CA ASP A 132 -7.11 -10.12 6.38
C ASP A 132 -6.76 -10.62 7.79
N VAL A 133 -6.40 -9.70 8.70
CA VAL A 133 -6.21 -9.99 10.11
C VAL A 133 -7.40 -9.44 10.90
N ALA A 134 -7.94 -10.24 11.81
CA ALA A 134 -9.04 -9.84 12.68
C ALA A 134 -8.52 -9.34 14.05
N SER A 135 -7.35 -9.81 14.45
CA SER A 135 -6.65 -9.43 15.67
C SER A 135 -5.19 -9.11 15.38
N TRP A 136 -4.59 -8.23 16.16
CA TRP A 136 -3.15 -7.94 16.08
C TRP A 136 -2.26 -9.16 16.35
N GLU A 137 -2.81 -10.20 16.98
CA GLU A 137 -2.09 -11.44 17.30
C GLU A 137 -2.09 -12.45 16.14
N ASP A 138 -2.91 -12.23 15.11
CA ASP A 138 -3.03 -13.14 13.97
C ASP A 138 -1.76 -13.22 13.11
N SER A 139 -0.92 -12.16 13.17
CA SER A 139 0.32 -12.09 12.41
C SER A 139 1.43 -11.35 13.16
N ALA A 140 2.67 -11.75 12.90
CA ALA A 140 3.86 -11.03 13.34
C ALA A 140 4.19 -9.83 12.43
N TYR A 141 3.60 -9.77 11.24
CA TYR A 141 3.86 -8.72 10.24
C TYR A 141 2.55 -8.18 9.68
N VAL A 142 2.11 -7.03 10.17
CA VAL A 142 0.81 -6.45 9.85
C VAL A 142 0.96 -5.10 9.14
N VAL A 143 0.31 -4.98 7.99
CA VAL A 143 0.30 -3.76 7.18
C VAL A 143 -1.12 -3.29 6.86
N GLY A 144 -1.31 -1.98 6.80
CA GLY A 144 -2.53 -1.37 6.29
C GLY A 144 -2.30 -0.87 4.87
N CYS A 145 -3.06 -1.38 3.91
CA CYS A 145 -3.00 -0.96 2.50
C CYS A 145 -4.23 -0.12 2.17
N ILE A 146 -4.02 1.06 1.61
CA ILE A 146 -5.11 1.99 1.31
C ILE A 146 -5.11 2.46 -0.14
N THR A 147 -6.31 2.67 -0.65
CA THR A 147 -6.54 3.42 -1.87
C THR A 147 -7.60 4.49 -1.61
N VAL A 148 -7.30 5.71 -2.04
CA VAL A 148 -8.14 6.88 -1.85
C VAL A 148 -8.33 7.59 -3.18
N TYR A 149 -9.54 7.95 -3.50
CA TYR A 149 -9.84 8.90 -4.58
C TYR A 149 -9.70 10.33 -4.06
N CYS A 150 -9.00 11.17 -4.82
CA CYS A 150 -8.78 12.56 -4.51
C CYS A 150 -9.32 13.44 -5.65
N GLY A 151 -10.20 14.38 -5.30
CA GLY A 151 -10.70 15.39 -6.20
C GLY A 151 -12.00 15.06 -6.94
N LYS A 152 -12.50 16.04 -7.67
CA LYS A 152 -13.74 15.94 -8.47
C LYS A 152 -13.57 15.03 -9.69
N THR A 153 -12.40 15.07 -10.33
CA THR A 153 -11.98 14.08 -11.31
C THR A 153 -11.12 13.08 -10.54
N PRO A 154 -11.70 11.96 -10.04
CA PRO A 154 -11.10 11.19 -8.96
C PRO A 154 -9.76 10.60 -9.36
N ILE A 155 -8.68 11.15 -8.79
CA ILE A 155 -7.32 10.65 -8.96
C ILE A 155 -7.08 9.59 -7.88
N ARG A 156 -6.78 8.39 -8.32
CA ARG A 156 -6.56 7.24 -7.45
C ARG A 156 -5.16 7.27 -6.85
N LEU A 157 -5.06 7.54 -5.55
CA LEU A 157 -3.85 7.54 -4.76
C LEU A 157 -3.76 6.28 -3.93
N ILE A 158 -2.56 5.72 -3.81
CA ILE A 158 -2.30 4.53 -2.99
C ILE A 158 -1.22 4.84 -1.96
N ASP A 159 -1.34 4.22 -0.80
CA ASP A 159 -0.35 4.28 0.27
C ASP A 159 -0.43 3.02 1.14
N HIS A 160 0.53 2.86 2.06
CA HIS A 160 0.48 1.82 3.08
C HIS A 160 1.11 2.30 4.38
N ILE A 161 0.87 1.56 5.46
CA ILE A 161 1.46 1.77 6.76
C ILE A 161 1.78 0.43 7.43
N LYS A 162 2.92 0.33 8.12
CA LYS A 162 3.26 -0.84 8.94
C LYS A 162 2.73 -0.63 10.35
N TYR A 163 2.02 -1.61 10.88
CA TYR A 163 1.55 -1.66 12.27
C TYR A 163 2.44 -2.53 13.14
N LYS A 164 2.97 -3.63 12.56
CA LYS A 164 3.78 -4.61 13.26
C LYS A 164 4.78 -5.26 12.29
N GLY A 165 6.01 -5.51 12.71
CA GLY A 165 7.07 -6.11 11.89
C GLY A 165 8.24 -5.21 11.61
#